data_279c378e02dd424312e5e0e9f986c912
#
_entry.id   279c378e02dd424312e5e0e9f986c912
#
_cell.length_a   1.000
_cell.length_b   1.000
_cell.length_c   1.000
_cell.angle_alpha   90.00
_cell.angle_beta   90.00
_cell.angle_gamma   90.00
#
_symmetry.space_group_name_H-M   'P 1'
#
loop_
_entity.id
_entity.type
_entity.pdbx_description
1 polymer ?
#
loop_
_entity_poly.entity_id
_entity_poly.type
_entity_poly.pdbx_seq_one_letter_code
_entity_poly.pdbx_strand_id
1 'polypeptide(L)'
;MLASYDLRPGSAGDAPNPNSIVQRRSRDNGRTWGPQTVIHAGTPGRRKVGYSDPSYLVDPATGRILNFHVKSYDRGFATSEVGTDPDDRHVLHAEVSTSTDNGHTWTHRDITREITSDPTTRTRFVASGQGIALLHGPHAGRLIAQMTVRNSVGQQAQSIYSDDHGITWHAGNPVGRMMDENKVVELSDGTLMLNSRDAARSGRRKVAYSQDGGLTWGPVKLVDDLIDPTNNAQIIRAYPNARAGSAKARILLFTNARNATERVNGTLSVSCDDGRTWVSHQTYMPGEVGYTTAAVQSDGALGVLWERDGIRYSTIPMGWLNSVCPLAPSGRPTSGKPTSGTSLPPTATPSGSLHGGASSRPTSLPHTGD
;
A
#
# COMPACT_ATOMS: atom_id res chain seq x y z
N MET A 1 -1.26 -14.54 8.93
CA MET A 1 -0.84 -13.36 8.17
C MET A 1 0.08 -13.77 7.03
N LEU A 2 0.09 -13.01 5.93
CA LEU A 2 1.02 -13.16 4.82
C LEU A 2 1.77 -11.83 4.63
N ALA A 3 3.05 -11.91 4.31
CA ALA A 3 3.88 -10.77 3.92
C ALA A 3 4.57 -11.11 2.60
N SER A 4 4.31 -10.32 1.56
CA SER A 4 4.97 -10.46 0.25
C SER A 4 5.95 -9.34 -0.01
N TYR A 5 6.99 -9.64 -0.76
CA TYR A 5 8.04 -8.71 -1.14
C TYR A 5 8.79 -9.21 -2.37
N ASP A 6 9.58 -8.32 -2.96
CA ASP A 6 10.46 -8.67 -4.08
C ASP A 6 11.68 -9.43 -3.59
N LEU A 7 11.96 -10.58 -4.20
CA LEU A 7 13.27 -11.21 -4.14
C LEU A 7 14.07 -10.75 -5.36
N ARG A 8 15.14 -10.00 -5.13
CA ARG A 8 15.93 -9.31 -6.16
C ARG A 8 17.30 -9.99 -6.34
N PRO A 9 17.43 -10.93 -7.28
CA PRO A 9 18.69 -11.63 -7.49
C PRO A 9 19.73 -10.75 -8.20
N GLY A 10 20.92 -10.69 -7.66
CA GLY A 10 22.09 -10.08 -8.30
C GLY A 10 22.17 -8.55 -8.28
N SER A 11 21.09 -7.85 -8.00
CA SER A 11 21.10 -6.38 -7.85
C SER A 11 19.88 -5.88 -7.06
N ALA A 12 19.95 -4.65 -6.55
CA ALA A 12 18.82 -3.99 -5.91
C ALA A 12 17.83 -3.36 -6.93
N GLY A 13 18.02 -3.60 -8.22
CA GLY A 13 17.26 -2.96 -9.30
C GLY A 13 15.77 -3.35 -9.31
N ASP A 14 14.94 -2.37 -9.67
CA ASP A 14 13.54 -2.57 -10.01
C ASP A 14 13.39 -3.25 -11.38
N ALA A 15 12.16 -3.32 -11.91
CA ALA A 15 11.94 -3.74 -13.29
C ALA A 15 12.83 -2.96 -14.28
N PRO A 16 13.47 -3.61 -15.24
CA PRO A 16 13.28 -4.97 -15.73
C PRO A 16 14.26 -6.03 -15.15
N ASN A 17 14.60 -5.95 -13.86
CA ASN A 17 15.39 -6.98 -13.20
C ASN A 17 14.56 -8.28 -13.08
N PRO A 18 15.16 -9.49 -13.13
CA PRO A 18 14.42 -10.76 -13.02
C PRO A 18 14.01 -11.08 -11.58
N ASN A 19 13.34 -10.14 -10.94
CA ASN A 19 12.83 -10.27 -9.58
C ASN A 19 11.73 -11.33 -9.50
N SER A 20 11.55 -11.91 -8.33
CA SER A 20 10.45 -12.83 -8.02
C SER A 20 9.57 -12.24 -6.94
N ILE A 21 8.26 -12.49 -6.99
CA ILE A 21 7.39 -12.23 -5.86
C ILE A 21 7.42 -13.43 -4.93
N VAL A 22 7.80 -13.16 -3.70
CA VAL A 22 7.87 -14.16 -2.63
C VAL A 22 7.03 -13.74 -1.44
N GLN A 23 6.74 -14.69 -0.56
CA GLN A 23 5.99 -14.44 0.67
C GLN A 23 6.53 -15.26 1.83
N ARG A 24 6.21 -14.79 3.04
CA ARG A 24 6.30 -15.55 4.29
C ARG A 24 4.96 -15.55 5.00
N ARG A 25 4.73 -16.59 5.78
CA ARG A 25 3.51 -16.78 6.59
C ARG A 25 3.83 -16.70 8.06
N SER A 26 3.00 -15.96 8.81
CA SER A 26 2.94 -16.03 10.27
C SER A 26 1.58 -16.57 10.74
N ARG A 27 1.58 -17.39 11.79
CA ARG A 27 0.39 -17.95 12.44
C ARG A 27 0.16 -17.42 13.85
N ASP A 28 1.03 -16.53 14.31
CA ASP A 28 1.12 -16.01 15.68
C ASP A 28 1.22 -14.48 15.72
N ASN A 29 0.51 -13.80 14.82
CA ASN A 29 0.48 -12.33 14.68
C ASN A 29 1.89 -11.72 14.49
N GLY A 30 2.71 -12.35 13.64
CA GLY A 30 4.01 -11.81 13.26
C GLY A 30 5.14 -12.03 14.27
N ARG A 31 4.93 -12.81 15.34
CA ARG A 31 5.99 -13.16 16.30
C ARG A 31 7.02 -14.07 15.68
N THR A 32 6.56 -15.03 14.88
CA THR A 32 7.42 -15.90 14.07
C THR A 32 6.95 -15.96 12.62
N TRP A 33 7.90 -16.19 11.73
CA TRP A 33 7.65 -16.27 10.29
C TRP A 33 8.20 -17.57 9.74
N GLY A 34 7.35 -18.29 9.02
CA GLY A 34 7.71 -19.54 8.35
C GLY A 34 8.70 -19.33 7.19
N PRO A 35 9.07 -20.41 6.49
CA PRO A 35 9.96 -20.35 5.36
C PRO A 35 9.38 -19.45 4.24
N GLN A 36 10.28 -18.90 3.44
CA GLN A 36 9.91 -18.16 2.24
C GLN A 36 9.33 -19.12 1.21
N THR A 37 8.22 -18.74 0.59
CA THR A 37 7.61 -19.43 -0.54
C THR A 37 7.47 -18.48 -1.71
N VAL A 38 7.44 -19.01 -2.93
CA VAL A 38 7.34 -18.23 -4.16
C VAL A 38 5.87 -18.07 -4.53
N ILE A 39 5.45 -16.83 -4.82
CA ILE A 39 4.17 -16.53 -5.47
C ILE A 39 4.37 -16.61 -6.98
N HIS A 40 5.33 -15.84 -7.52
CA HIS A 40 5.65 -15.87 -8.94
C HIS A 40 7.17 -15.75 -9.16
N ALA A 41 7.76 -16.71 -9.85
CA ALA A 41 9.21 -16.80 -10.05
C ALA A 41 9.68 -16.00 -11.26
N GLY A 42 10.60 -15.06 -11.06
CA GLY A 42 11.34 -14.43 -12.14
C GLY A 42 12.29 -15.39 -12.85
N THR A 43 12.60 -15.11 -14.11
CA THR A 43 13.50 -15.90 -14.92
C THR A 43 14.64 -15.04 -15.45
N PRO A 44 15.90 -15.34 -15.13
CA PRO A 44 17.06 -14.64 -15.67
C PRO A 44 17.41 -15.05 -17.10
N GLY A 45 18.35 -14.35 -17.75
CA GLY A 45 18.93 -14.70 -19.04
C GLY A 45 18.32 -13.95 -20.23
N ARG A 46 18.52 -14.47 -21.45
CA ARG A 46 18.11 -13.78 -22.70
C ARG A 46 16.60 -13.54 -22.82
N ARG A 47 15.78 -14.41 -22.23
CA ARG A 47 14.32 -14.29 -22.18
C ARG A 47 13.87 -13.97 -20.77
N LYS A 48 14.58 -13.04 -20.12
CA LYS A 48 14.25 -12.68 -18.74
C LYS A 48 12.80 -12.27 -18.59
N VAL A 49 12.24 -12.62 -17.45
CA VAL A 49 10.95 -12.14 -16.95
C VAL A 49 11.15 -11.76 -15.50
N GLY A 50 10.66 -10.62 -15.09
CA GLY A 50 10.71 -10.16 -13.70
C GLY A 50 9.35 -9.73 -13.18
N TYR A 51 9.16 -9.89 -11.89
CA TYR A 51 7.95 -9.49 -11.17
C TYR A 51 8.31 -8.59 -10.00
N SER A 52 7.61 -7.49 -9.82
CA SER A 52 7.90 -6.47 -8.80
C SER A 52 6.64 -5.87 -8.21
N ASP A 53 6.77 -5.16 -7.10
CA ASP A 53 5.71 -4.35 -6.49
C ASP A 53 4.48 -5.16 -6.03
N PRO A 54 4.63 -6.14 -5.12
CA PRO A 54 3.51 -6.96 -4.67
C PRO A 54 2.50 -6.14 -3.85
N SER A 55 1.21 -6.33 -4.16
CA SER A 55 0.10 -5.69 -3.45
C SER A 55 -1.00 -6.71 -3.16
N TYR A 56 -1.28 -6.95 -1.88
CA TYR A 56 -2.35 -7.86 -1.50
C TYR A 56 -3.72 -7.21 -1.52
N LEU A 57 -4.73 -8.02 -1.82
CA LEU A 57 -6.11 -7.73 -1.56
C LEU A 57 -6.82 -9.03 -1.18
N VAL A 58 -7.63 -9.00 -0.13
CA VAL A 58 -8.43 -10.15 0.29
C VAL A 58 -9.89 -9.84 0.03
N ASP A 59 -10.57 -10.73 -0.68
CA ASP A 59 -12.02 -10.69 -0.80
C ASP A 59 -12.67 -11.35 0.44
N PRO A 60 -13.32 -10.58 1.31
CA PRO A 60 -13.93 -11.13 2.52
C PRO A 60 -15.12 -12.04 2.25
N ALA A 61 -15.76 -11.93 1.08
CA ALA A 61 -16.94 -12.73 0.73
C ALA A 61 -16.56 -14.15 0.33
N THR A 62 -15.45 -14.33 -0.38
CA THR A 62 -15.04 -15.65 -0.89
C THR A 62 -13.80 -16.21 -0.18
N GLY A 63 -13.08 -15.39 0.59
CA GLY A 63 -11.78 -15.73 1.17
C GLY A 63 -10.63 -15.77 0.14
N ARG A 64 -10.90 -15.38 -1.12
CA ARG A 64 -9.88 -15.31 -2.18
C ARG A 64 -8.81 -14.28 -1.83
N ILE A 65 -7.56 -14.66 -2.01
CA ILE A 65 -6.41 -13.77 -1.84
C ILE A 65 -5.86 -13.43 -3.21
N LEU A 66 -5.74 -12.14 -3.48
CA LEU A 66 -5.18 -11.58 -4.69
C LEU A 66 -3.83 -10.93 -4.36
N ASN A 67 -2.84 -11.09 -5.24
CA ASN A 67 -1.56 -10.41 -5.18
C ASN A 67 -1.29 -9.80 -6.54
N PHE A 68 -1.46 -8.48 -6.65
CA PHE A 68 -1.10 -7.74 -7.86
C PHE A 68 0.40 -7.53 -7.90
N HIS A 69 0.97 -7.52 -9.08
CA HIS A 69 2.36 -7.20 -9.29
C HIS A 69 2.63 -6.77 -10.73
N VAL A 70 3.76 -6.12 -10.92
CA VAL A 70 4.31 -5.84 -12.24
C VAL A 70 4.85 -7.15 -12.84
N LYS A 71 4.65 -7.32 -14.16
CA LYS A 71 5.41 -8.26 -14.99
C LYS A 71 6.20 -7.45 -16.00
N SER A 72 7.50 -7.69 -16.08
CA SER A 72 8.41 -6.97 -16.98
C SER A 72 9.31 -7.93 -17.74
N TYR A 73 9.67 -7.52 -18.94
CA TYR A 73 10.65 -8.21 -19.78
C TYR A 73 11.91 -7.35 -19.96
N ASP A 74 11.91 -6.44 -20.93
CA ASP A 74 13.08 -5.66 -21.32
C ASP A 74 12.99 -4.18 -20.90
N ARG A 75 11.80 -3.73 -20.47
CA ARG A 75 11.52 -2.36 -20.07
C ARG A 75 11.04 -2.27 -18.63
N GLY A 76 11.38 -1.17 -17.98
CA GLY A 76 10.90 -0.80 -16.65
C GLY A 76 9.96 0.41 -16.70
N PHE A 77 9.65 0.98 -15.54
CA PHE A 77 8.68 2.06 -15.39
C PHE A 77 8.92 3.26 -16.33
N ALA A 78 10.17 3.72 -16.42
CA ALA A 78 10.52 4.91 -17.20
C ALA A 78 10.58 4.67 -18.71
N THR A 79 10.82 3.43 -19.13
CA THR A 79 11.16 3.07 -20.52
C THR A 79 10.11 2.22 -21.21
N SER A 80 9.01 1.88 -20.54
CA SER A 80 7.89 1.13 -21.11
C SER A 80 7.23 1.90 -22.26
N GLU A 81 6.82 1.19 -23.26
CA GLU A 81 6.13 1.67 -24.45
C GLU A 81 4.60 1.56 -24.32
N VAL A 82 3.87 2.18 -25.22
CA VAL A 82 2.40 2.06 -25.30
C VAL A 82 2.04 0.68 -25.80
N GLY A 83 1.13 0.00 -25.11
CA GLY A 83 0.67 -1.32 -25.53
C GLY A 83 -0.09 -2.07 -24.43
N THR A 84 -0.75 -3.16 -24.87
CA THR A 84 -1.49 -4.09 -23.99
C THR A 84 -1.37 -5.53 -24.44
N ASP A 85 -0.52 -5.83 -25.42
CA ASP A 85 -0.25 -7.20 -25.86
C ASP A 85 0.61 -7.89 -24.79
N PRO A 86 0.16 -8.99 -24.16
CA PRO A 86 0.84 -9.64 -23.03
C PRO A 86 2.21 -10.22 -23.42
N ASP A 87 2.49 -10.39 -24.71
CA ASP A 87 3.76 -10.90 -25.24
C ASP A 87 4.73 -9.79 -25.67
N ASP A 88 4.28 -8.52 -25.67
CA ASP A 88 5.13 -7.38 -26.00
C ASP A 88 6.17 -7.13 -24.90
N ARG A 89 7.43 -7.39 -25.24
CA ARG A 89 8.55 -7.27 -24.30
C ARG A 89 8.95 -5.83 -23.98
N HIS A 90 8.42 -4.85 -24.72
CA HIS A 90 8.68 -3.43 -24.49
C HIS A 90 7.62 -2.74 -23.61
N VAL A 91 6.58 -3.48 -23.24
CA VAL A 91 5.50 -3.00 -22.37
C VAL A 91 5.71 -3.52 -20.96
N LEU A 92 5.44 -2.67 -19.98
CA LEU A 92 5.31 -3.03 -18.57
C LEU A 92 3.87 -3.52 -18.31
N HIS A 93 3.74 -4.76 -17.90
CA HIS A 93 2.45 -5.43 -17.71
C HIS A 93 2.02 -5.41 -16.25
N ALA A 94 0.71 -5.48 -16.03
CA ALA A 94 0.12 -5.72 -14.72
C ALA A 94 -0.44 -7.14 -14.68
N GLU A 95 -0.10 -7.88 -13.63
CA GLU A 95 -0.55 -9.24 -13.42
C GLU A 95 -1.18 -9.41 -12.04
N VAL A 96 -2.12 -10.31 -11.93
CA VAL A 96 -2.70 -10.73 -10.66
C VAL A 96 -2.49 -12.22 -10.43
N SER A 97 -1.91 -12.54 -9.28
CA SER A 97 -1.83 -13.91 -8.76
C SER A 97 -2.99 -14.14 -7.80
N THR A 98 -3.73 -15.23 -7.98
CA THR A 98 -4.91 -15.55 -7.20
C THR A 98 -4.71 -16.86 -6.44
N SER A 99 -5.06 -16.87 -5.16
CA SER A 99 -5.09 -18.06 -4.30
C SER A 99 -6.47 -18.23 -3.68
N THR A 100 -6.94 -19.48 -3.62
CA THR A 100 -8.17 -19.91 -2.95
C THR A 100 -7.91 -20.86 -1.78
N ASP A 101 -6.65 -21.09 -1.46
CA ASP A 101 -6.18 -22.02 -0.43
C ASP A 101 -5.29 -21.33 0.62
N ASN A 102 -5.66 -20.10 0.97
CA ASN A 102 -4.93 -19.26 1.93
C ASN A 102 -3.47 -18.97 1.53
N GLY A 103 -3.17 -18.86 0.24
CA GLY A 103 -1.84 -18.52 -0.26
C GLY A 103 -0.86 -19.69 -0.30
N HIS A 104 -1.35 -20.94 -0.36
CA HIS A 104 -0.48 -22.11 -0.57
C HIS A 104 -0.15 -22.31 -2.04
N THR A 105 -1.13 -22.17 -2.92
CA THR A 105 -0.95 -22.22 -4.36
C THR A 105 -1.50 -20.97 -5.05
N TRP A 106 -0.97 -20.66 -6.24
CA TRP A 106 -1.28 -19.44 -6.98
C TRP A 106 -1.51 -19.74 -8.45
N THR A 107 -2.52 -19.09 -9.02
CA THR A 107 -2.73 -18.98 -10.46
C THR A 107 -2.47 -17.55 -10.90
N HIS A 108 -1.98 -17.33 -12.12
CA HIS A 108 -1.50 -16.04 -12.60
C HIS A 108 -2.28 -15.61 -13.84
N ARG A 109 -2.62 -14.32 -13.94
CA ARG A 109 -3.33 -13.76 -15.08
C ARG A 109 -2.86 -12.33 -15.37
N ASP A 110 -2.52 -12.08 -16.65
CA ASP A 110 -2.29 -10.73 -17.14
C ASP A 110 -3.62 -9.98 -17.19
N ILE A 111 -3.66 -8.78 -16.59
CA ILE A 111 -4.82 -7.90 -16.57
C ILE A 111 -4.56 -6.56 -17.27
N THR A 112 -3.42 -6.43 -17.94
CA THR A 112 -2.95 -5.19 -18.57
C THR A 112 -4.02 -4.55 -19.45
N ARG A 113 -4.66 -5.34 -20.31
CA ARG A 113 -5.71 -4.85 -21.23
C ARG A 113 -6.96 -4.40 -20.49
N GLU A 114 -7.39 -5.13 -19.46
CA GLU A 114 -8.59 -4.86 -18.68
C GLU A 114 -8.51 -3.52 -17.95
N ILE A 115 -7.32 -3.18 -17.45
CA ILE A 115 -7.09 -1.97 -16.64
C ILE A 115 -6.49 -0.80 -17.42
N THR A 116 -6.37 -0.89 -18.74
CA THR A 116 -5.88 0.18 -19.59
C THR A 116 -7.04 0.88 -20.28
N SER A 117 -7.53 1.98 -19.68
CA SER A 117 -8.64 2.78 -20.21
C SER A 117 -8.19 3.88 -21.18
N ASP A 118 -6.93 4.35 -21.09
CA ASP A 118 -6.35 5.38 -21.94
C ASP A 118 -5.36 4.74 -22.92
N PRO A 119 -5.60 4.85 -24.26
CA PRO A 119 -4.74 4.24 -25.28
C PRO A 119 -3.33 4.84 -25.34
N THR A 120 -3.08 5.97 -24.68
CA THR A 120 -1.74 6.59 -24.60
C THR A 120 -0.93 6.08 -23.41
N THR A 121 -1.47 5.16 -22.61
CA THR A 121 -0.81 4.62 -21.42
C THR A 121 0.43 3.82 -21.80
N ARG A 122 1.59 4.28 -21.33
CA ARG A 122 2.89 3.64 -21.50
C ARG A 122 3.23 2.70 -20.35
N THR A 123 2.89 3.12 -19.12
CA THR A 123 3.27 2.42 -17.90
C THR A 123 2.08 2.35 -16.96
N ARG A 124 1.96 1.22 -16.29
CA ARG A 124 0.98 0.98 -15.22
C ARG A 124 1.55 0.00 -14.22
N PHE A 125 1.33 0.25 -12.94
CA PHE A 125 1.59 -0.73 -11.89
C PHE A 125 0.70 -0.47 -10.67
N VAL A 126 0.23 -1.54 -10.03
CA VAL A 126 -0.49 -1.45 -8.77
C VAL A 126 0.52 -1.17 -7.66
N ALA A 127 0.24 -0.14 -6.85
CA ALA A 127 1.17 0.32 -5.82
C ALA A 127 1.39 -0.75 -4.74
N SER A 128 2.65 -1.06 -4.44
CA SER A 128 3.06 -2.05 -3.44
C SER A 128 2.37 -1.85 -2.10
N GLY A 129 1.85 -2.90 -1.48
CA GLY A 129 1.17 -2.87 -0.18
C GLY A 129 -0.15 -3.62 -0.19
N GLN A 130 -1.28 -2.91 -0.15
CA GLN A 130 -2.59 -3.56 -0.19
C GLN A 130 -3.70 -2.70 -0.79
N GLY A 131 -4.66 -3.37 -1.46
CA GLY A 131 -5.98 -2.87 -1.76
C GLY A 131 -6.98 -3.21 -0.66
N ILE A 132 -8.24 -2.83 -0.85
CA ILE A 132 -9.33 -3.03 0.11
C ILE A 132 -10.60 -3.58 -0.57
N ALA A 133 -11.48 -4.21 0.22
CA ALA A 133 -12.87 -4.41 -0.12
C ALA A 133 -13.70 -3.30 0.53
N LEU A 134 -14.60 -2.67 -0.22
CA LEU A 134 -15.49 -1.64 0.30
C LEU A 134 -16.57 -2.29 1.18
N LEU A 135 -16.85 -1.67 2.31
CA LEU A 135 -17.81 -2.20 3.30
C LEU A 135 -19.12 -1.44 3.33
N HIS A 136 -19.15 -0.21 2.80
CA HIS A 136 -20.27 0.72 2.98
C HIS A 136 -20.78 1.26 1.64
N GLY A 137 -22.01 1.78 1.68
CA GLY A 137 -22.63 2.46 0.56
C GLY A 137 -23.00 1.55 -0.63
N PRO A 138 -23.29 2.14 -1.79
CA PRO A 138 -23.82 1.43 -2.96
C PRO A 138 -22.79 0.49 -3.63
N HIS A 139 -21.51 0.64 -3.29
CA HIS A 139 -20.42 -0.18 -3.82
C HIS A 139 -19.87 -1.18 -2.80
N ALA A 140 -20.63 -1.49 -1.73
CA ALA A 140 -20.23 -2.50 -0.75
C ALA A 140 -19.96 -3.86 -1.44
N GLY A 141 -18.81 -4.48 -1.13
CA GLY A 141 -18.33 -5.70 -1.79
C GLY A 141 -17.36 -5.45 -2.94
N ARG A 142 -17.28 -4.22 -3.49
CA ARG A 142 -16.28 -3.88 -4.52
C ARG A 142 -14.88 -4.07 -3.97
N LEU A 143 -14.06 -4.78 -4.72
CA LEU A 143 -12.62 -4.85 -4.49
C LEU A 143 -11.96 -3.69 -5.22
N ILE A 144 -11.09 -2.93 -4.54
CA ILE A 144 -10.43 -1.77 -5.13
C ILE A 144 -8.95 -1.72 -4.72
N ALA A 145 -8.09 -1.45 -5.69
CA ALA A 145 -6.67 -1.18 -5.50
C ALA A 145 -6.29 0.09 -6.28
N GLN A 146 -5.15 0.66 -5.93
CA GLN A 146 -4.63 1.85 -6.57
C GLN A 146 -3.42 1.52 -7.42
N MET A 147 -3.32 2.14 -8.58
CA MET A 147 -2.16 2.05 -9.45
C MET A 147 -1.63 3.43 -9.86
N THR A 148 -0.38 3.44 -10.28
CA THR A 148 0.27 4.55 -10.96
C THR A 148 0.25 4.28 -12.45
N VAL A 149 -0.12 5.29 -13.24
CA VAL A 149 -0.08 5.25 -14.71
C VAL A 149 0.74 6.40 -15.27
N ARG A 150 1.39 6.18 -16.42
CA ARG A 150 1.98 7.24 -17.26
C ARG A 150 1.34 7.20 -18.63
N ASN A 151 0.74 8.30 -19.01
CA ASN A 151 0.06 8.51 -20.28
C ASN A 151 0.50 9.84 -20.92
N SER A 152 -0.24 10.36 -21.93
CA SER A 152 0.05 11.64 -22.57
C SER A 152 -0.07 12.86 -21.63
N VAL A 153 -0.82 12.75 -20.53
CA VAL A 153 -0.98 13.80 -19.51
C VAL A 153 0.19 13.82 -18.52
N GLY A 154 0.86 12.70 -18.34
CA GLY A 154 1.96 12.49 -17.39
C GLY A 154 1.72 11.36 -16.41
N GLN A 155 2.35 11.45 -15.24
CA GLN A 155 2.22 10.46 -14.18
C GLN A 155 1.02 10.78 -13.28
N GLN A 156 0.06 9.86 -13.20
CA GLN A 156 -1.23 10.02 -12.52
C GLN A 156 -1.53 8.82 -11.63
N ALA A 157 -2.40 9.02 -10.63
CA ALA A 157 -3.01 7.92 -9.88
C ALA A 157 -4.27 7.44 -10.59
N GLN A 158 -4.59 6.14 -10.45
CA GLN A 158 -5.79 5.56 -11.04
C GLN A 158 -6.25 4.39 -10.17
N SER A 159 -7.56 4.25 -9.98
CA SER A 159 -8.13 3.06 -9.35
C SER A 159 -8.27 1.92 -10.33
N ILE A 160 -8.11 0.70 -9.83
CA ILE A 160 -8.64 -0.51 -10.47
C ILE A 160 -9.64 -1.16 -9.51
N TYR A 161 -10.71 -1.69 -10.04
CA TYR A 161 -11.78 -2.28 -9.23
C TYR A 161 -12.40 -3.51 -9.88
N SER A 162 -13.02 -4.34 -9.03
CA SER A 162 -13.78 -5.52 -9.42
C SER A 162 -15.07 -5.58 -8.61
N ASP A 163 -16.19 -5.85 -9.29
CA ASP A 163 -17.50 -6.04 -8.68
C ASP A 163 -17.95 -7.54 -8.70
N ASP A 164 -17.05 -8.43 -9.14
CA ASP A 164 -17.27 -9.85 -9.33
C ASP A 164 -16.24 -10.75 -8.61
N HIS A 165 -15.81 -10.31 -7.43
CA HIS A 165 -14.86 -11.05 -6.58
C HIS A 165 -13.47 -11.26 -7.22
N GLY A 166 -13.00 -10.31 -8.04
CA GLY A 166 -11.69 -10.34 -8.69
C GLY A 166 -11.60 -11.20 -9.93
N ILE A 167 -12.76 -11.58 -10.53
CA ILE A 167 -12.80 -12.32 -11.80
C ILE A 167 -12.44 -11.39 -12.96
N THR A 168 -13.06 -10.19 -13.02
CA THR A 168 -12.73 -9.16 -14.00
C THR A 168 -12.32 -7.86 -13.31
N TRP A 169 -11.49 -7.07 -14.01
CA TRP A 169 -10.97 -5.81 -13.49
C TRP A 169 -11.28 -4.66 -14.43
N HIS A 170 -11.59 -3.53 -13.85
CA HIS A 170 -11.90 -2.29 -14.56
C HIS A 170 -11.04 -1.16 -14.01
N ALA A 171 -10.81 -0.13 -14.82
CA ALA A 171 -10.10 1.07 -14.41
C ALA A 171 -11.07 2.24 -14.24
N GLY A 172 -10.90 3.00 -13.16
CA GLY A 172 -11.50 4.32 -13.00
C GLY A 172 -10.76 5.38 -13.84
N ASN A 173 -11.16 6.64 -13.72
CA ASN A 173 -10.49 7.74 -14.41
C ASN A 173 -9.16 8.09 -13.72
N PRO A 174 -8.09 8.36 -14.48
CA PRO A 174 -6.84 8.87 -13.92
C PRO A 174 -7.03 10.23 -13.26
N VAL A 175 -6.26 10.50 -12.21
CA VAL A 175 -6.35 11.75 -11.44
C VAL A 175 -4.98 12.34 -11.11
N GLY A 176 -4.93 13.66 -11.09
CA GLY A 176 -3.79 14.44 -10.65
C GLY A 176 -2.63 14.46 -11.63
N ARG A 177 -1.53 15.04 -11.20
CA ARG A 177 -0.24 15.05 -11.89
C ARG A 177 0.87 14.78 -10.88
N MET A 178 1.96 14.17 -11.33
CA MET A 178 3.07 13.79 -10.46
C MET A 178 2.57 12.96 -9.26
N MET A 179 1.60 12.08 -9.52
CA MET A 179 1.10 11.09 -8.57
C MET A 179 1.89 9.80 -8.76
N ASP A 180 2.29 9.19 -7.66
CA ASP A 180 3.06 7.96 -7.68
C ASP A 180 2.35 6.90 -6.83
N GLU A 181 3.06 5.99 -6.20
CA GLU A 181 2.49 4.94 -5.35
C GLU A 181 1.43 5.50 -4.41
N ASN A 182 0.23 5.01 -4.58
CA ASN A 182 -0.93 5.55 -3.90
C ASN A 182 -1.80 4.44 -3.30
N LYS A 183 -2.52 4.77 -2.26
CA LYS A 183 -3.38 3.87 -1.50
C LYS A 183 -4.78 4.44 -1.42
N VAL A 184 -5.74 3.60 -1.18
CA VAL A 184 -7.12 3.97 -0.93
C VAL A 184 -7.55 3.51 0.45
N VAL A 185 -8.36 4.32 1.12
CA VAL A 185 -9.08 3.95 2.35
C VAL A 185 -10.53 4.41 2.23
N GLU A 186 -11.44 3.57 2.70
CA GLU A 186 -12.85 3.92 2.81
C GLU A 186 -13.09 4.67 4.13
N LEU A 187 -13.63 5.88 4.05
CA LEU A 187 -13.96 6.73 5.19
C LEU A 187 -15.26 6.28 5.87
N SER A 188 -15.58 6.88 7.01
CA SER A 188 -16.71 6.46 7.83
C SER A 188 -18.08 6.63 7.18
N ASP A 189 -18.19 7.50 6.16
CA ASP A 189 -19.41 7.79 5.39
C ASP A 189 -19.47 7.03 4.03
N GLY A 190 -18.46 6.21 3.73
CA GLY A 190 -18.34 5.49 2.46
C GLY A 190 -17.61 6.28 1.36
N THR A 191 -17.24 7.54 1.59
CA THR A 191 -16.33 8.29 0.71
C THR A 191 -14.97 7.58 0.68
N LEU A 192 -14.32 7.54 -0.47
CA LEU A 192 -12.96 7.03 -0.57
C LEU A 192 -11.95 8.18 -0.48
N MET A 193 -10.87 7.98 0.26
CA MET A 193 -9.69 8.84 0.24
C MET A 193 -8.54 8.12 -0.45
N LEU A 194 -8.02 8.71 -1.51
CA LEU A 194 -6.74 8.35 -2.12
C LEU A 194 -5.63 9.11 -1.40
N ASN A 195 -4.54 8.43 -1.05
CA ASN A 195 -3.33 9.01 -0.47
C ASN A 195 -2.13 8.60 -1.31
N SER A 196 -1.45 9.57 -1.93
CA SER A 196 -0.39 9.35 -2.92
C SER A 196 0.96 9.90 -2.49
N ARG A 197 2.01 9.17 -2.83
CA ARG A 197 3.38 9.65 -2.96
C ARG A 197 3.41 10.79 -3.98
N ASP A 198 4.12 11.87 -3.66
CA ASP A 198 4.30 13.00 -4.58
C ASP A 198 5.60 12.88 -5.38
N ALA A 199 5.51 12.57 -6.66
CA ALA A 199 6.66 12.50 -7.54
C ALA A 199 7.33 13.88 -7.78
N ALA A 200 6.63 14.99 -7.47
CA ALA A 200 7.20 16.34 -7.52
C ALA A 200 8.09 16.66 -6.31
N ARG A 201 8.22 15.73 -5.35
CA ARG A 201 9.08 15.86 -4.16
C ARG A 201 8.78 17.10 -3.31
N SER A 202 7.50 17.40 -3.10
CA SER A 202 7.08 18.53 -2.24
C SER A 202 7.37 18.34 -0.75
N GLY A 203 7.83 17.15 -0.34
CA GLY A 203 8.01 16.80 1.06
C GLY A 203 6.70 16.45 1.78
N ARG A 204 5.62 16.20 1.04
CA ARG A 204 4.27 15.94 1.57
C ARG A 204 3.51 14.89 0.77
N ARG A 205 2.46 14.35 1.37
CA ARG A 205 1.50 13.48 0.67
C ARG A 205 0.45 14.29 -0.08
N LYS A 206 -0.08 13.69 -1.15
CA LYS A 206 -1.23 14.18 -1.90
C LYS A 206 -2.46 13.34 -1.58
N VAL A 207 -3.63 13.98 -1.50
CA VAL A 207 -4.92 13.29 -1.33
C VAL A 207 -5.94 13.77 -2.35
N ALA A 208 -6.88 12.87 -2.66
CA ALA A 208 -8.10 13.16 -3.41
C ALA A 208 -9.24 12.31 -2.85
N TYR A 209 -10.49 12.67 -3.15
CA TYR A 209 -11.67 12.01 -2.62
C TYR A 209 -12.58 11.56 -3.76
N SER A 210 -13.23 10.41 -3.59
CA SER A 210 -14.21 9.83 -4.51
C SER A 210 -15.51 9.49 -3.78
N GLN A 211 -16.65 9.79 -4.40
CA GLN A 211 -17.98 9.46 -3.88
C GLN A 211 -18.69 8.38 -4.72
N ASP A 212 -18.04 7.89 -5.74
CA ASP A 212 -18.58 6.93 -6.72
C ASP A 212 -17.81 5.61 -6.74
N GLY A 213 -17.22 5.23 -5.60
CA GLY A 213 -16.49 3.98 -5.46
C GLY A 213 -15.20 3.91 -6.27
N GLY A 214 -14.52 5.04 -6.47
CA GLY A 214 -13.22 5.13 -7.12
C GLY A 214 -13.26 5.28 -8.64
N LEU A 215 -14.44 5.53 -9.24
CA LEU A 215 -14.56 5.79 -10.68
C LEU A 215 -14.00 7.16 -11.05
N THR A 216 -14.34 8.17 -10.27
CA THR A 216 -13.83 9.54 -10.44
C THR A 216 -13.32 10.09 -9.11
N TRP A 217 -12.41 11.05 -9.21
CA TRP A 217 -11.76 11.67 -8.06
C TRP A 217 -11.85 13.19 -8.16
N GLY A 218 -12.09 13.83 -7.03
CA GLY A 218 -12.07 15.27 -6.90
C GLY A 218 -10.67 15.89 -6.99
N PRO A 219 -10.54 17.19 -6.74
CA PRO A 219 -9.25 17.88 -6.81
C PRO A 219 -8.20 17.30 -5.88
N VAL A 220 -6.97 17.17 -6.37
CA VAL A 220 -5.81 16.74 -5.59
C VAL A 220 -5.33 17.89 -4.70
N LYS A 221 -5.05 17.57 -3.43
CA LYS A 221 -4.52 18.51 -2.42
C LYS A 221 -3.28 17.95 -1.76
N LEU A 222 -2.33 18.82 -1.39
CA LEU A 222 -1.25 18.48 -0.47
C LEU A 222 -1.79 18.45 0.97
N VAL A 223 -1.23 17.57 1.80
CA VAL A 223 -1.56 17.46 3.23
C VAL A 223 -0.35 17.87 4.05
N ASP A 224 -0.43 19.03 4.69
CA ASP A 224 0.71 19.64 5.41
C ASP A 224 1.21 18.78 6.58
N ASP A 225 0.31 18.08 7.26
CA ASP A 225 0.64 17.21 8.40
C ASP A 225 1.25 15.86 7.99
N LEU A 226 1.08 15.44 6.74
CA LEU A 226 1.64 14.19 6.24
C LEU A 226 2.95 14.44 5.49
N ILE A 227 4.02 14.70 6.26
CA ILE A 227 5.39 14.88 5.75
C ILE A 227 5.90 13.56 5.20
N ASP A 228 6.50 13.60 3.99
CA ASP A 228 6.92 12.39 3.25
C ASP A 228 8.09 12.68 2.30
N PRO A 229 9.14 11.83 2.27
CA PRO A 229 10.32 12.05 1.43
C PRO A 229 10.16 11.49 0.01
N THR A 230 8.97 11.48 -0.54
CA THR A 230 8.66 10.79 -1.79
C THR A 230 8.84 9.27 -1.63
N ASN A 231 8.02 8.68 -0.75
CA ASN A 231 8.14 7.27 -0.38
C ASN A 231 6.81 6.53 -0.47
N ASN A 232 6.86 5.20 -0.60
CA ASN A 232 5.65 4.37 -0.44
C ASN A 232 5.22 4.36 1.02
N ALA A 233 3.91 4.39 1.24
CA ALA A 233 3.29 4.49 2.56
C ALA A 233 1.97 3.71 2.59
N GLN A 234 1.40 3.51 3.77
CA GLN A 234 0.11 2.84 3.91
C GLN A 234 -0.84 3.66 4.76
N ILE A 235 -2.09 3.80 4.28
CA ILE A 235 -3.22 4.34 5.05
C ILE A 235 -4.24 3.23 5.24
N ILE A 236 -4.77 3.09 6.46
CA ILE A 236 -5.78 2.10 6.81
C ILE A 236 -6.74 2.64 7.87
N ARG A 237 -7.88 1.96 8.04
CA ARG A 237 -8.76 2.15 9.20
C ARG A 237 -8.20 1.42 10.41
N ALA A 238 -8.20 2.08 11.58
CA ALA A 238 -7.78 1.46 12.84
C ALA A 238 -8.72 0.33 13.27
N TYR A 239 -9.99 0.43 12.90
CA TYR A 239 -11.02 -0.57 13.17
C TYR A 239 -11.68 -0.96 11.83
N PRO A 240 -11.11 -1.93 11.09
CA PRO A 240 -11.54 -2.26 9.72
C PRO A 240 -13.03 -2.59 9.62
N ASN A 241 -13.60 -3.25 10.63
CA ASN A 241 -15.00 -3.70 10.66
C ASN A 241 -15.92 -2.74 11.44
N ALA A 242 -15.50 -1.50 11.71
CA ALA A 242 -16.34 -0.55 12.41
C ALA A 242 -17.54 -0.13 11.56
N ARG A 243 -18.73 -0.02 12.20
CA ARG A 243 -19.97 0.39 11.54
C ARG A 243 -19.81 1.79 10.95
N ALA A 244 -20.37 2.00 9.75
CA ALA A 244 -20.43 3.30 9.09
C ALA A 244 -20.91 4.41 10.03
N GLY A 245 -20.29 5.59 9.92
CA GLY A 245 -20.61 6.78 10.72
C GLY A 245 -20.19 6.71 12.19
N SER A 246 -19.74 5.56 12.70
CA SER A 246 -19.32 5.43 14.09
C SER A 246 -18.00 6.17 14.37
N ALA A 247 -17.76 6.55 15.63
CA ALA A 247 -16.50 7.18 16.03
C ALA A 247 -15.28 6.30 15.69
N LYS A 248 -15.39 4.98 15.87
CA LYS A 248 -14.33 4.03 15.50
C LYS A 248 -14.03 4.02 13.99
N ALA A 249 -15.07 4.16 13.17
CA ALA A 249 -14.90 4.16 11.70
C ALA A 249 -14.10 5.38 11.21
N ARG A 250 -14.08 6.49 11.95
CA ARG A 250 -13.36 7.73 11.61
C ARG A 250 -11.87 7.68 11.91
N ILE A 251 -11.40 6.65 12.63
CA ILE A 251 -10.01 6.58 13.06
C ILE A 251 -9.17 5.96 11.96
N LEU A 252 -8.26 6.76 11.41
CA LEU A 252 -7.31 6.35 10.38
C LEU A 252 -5.90 6.26 10.96
N LEU A 253 -5.14 5.32 10.44
CA LEU A 253 -3.72 5.11 10.71
C LEU A 253 -2.95 5.30 9.41
N PHE A 254 -1.84 6.01 9.49
CA PHE A 254 -0.94 6.21 8.37
C PHE A 254 0.49 5.89 8.77
N THR A 255 1.17 5.03 8.03
CA THR A 255 2.57 4.66 8.28
C THR A 255 3.45 5.09 7.12
N ASN A 256 4.56 5.78 7.42
CA ASN A 256 5.59 6.16 6.44
C ASN A 256 6.92 6.48 7.12
N ALA A 257 7.94 6.77 6.32
CA ALA A 257 9.13 7.50 6.75
C ALA A 257 8.76 8.98 6.89
N ARG A 258 8.68 9.53 8.12
CA ARG A 258 8.20 10.91 8.34
C ARG A 258 9.35 11.91 8.38
N ASN A 259 9.84 12.24 7.20
CA ASN A 259 10.85 13.27 6.96
C ASN A 259 10.54 13.88 5.57
N ALA A 260 10.93 15.11 5.29
CA ALA A 260 10.61 15.78 4.03
C ALA A 260 11.49 15.35 2.85
N THR A 261 12.69 14.85 3.12
CA THR A 261 13.73 14.59 2.12
C THR A 261 14.36 13.22 2.21
N GLU A 262 14.43 12.64 3.42
CA GLU A 262 15.13 11.39 3.70
C GLU A 262 14.18 10.28 4.14
N ARG A 263 14.49 9.05 3.76
CA ARG A 263 13.74 7.85 4.17
C ARG A 263 14.14 7.43 5.59
N VAL A 264 13.73 8.24 6.57
CA VAL A 264 14.03 8.02 7.99
C VAL A 264 12.81 8.25 8.86
N ASN A 265 12.87 7.78 10.10
CA ASN A 265 11.86 7.94 11.13
C ASN A 265 10.51 7.29 10.77
N GLY A 266 10.50 5.97 10.73
CA GLY A 266 9.27 5.18 10.60
C GLY A 266 8.25 5.62 11.62
N THR A 267 7.16 6.24 11.16
CA THR A 267 6.18 6.93 12.00
C THR A 267 4.78 6.40 11.74
N LEU A 268 4.02 6.24 12.82
CA LEU A 268 2.58 6.01 12.81
C LEU A 268 1.89 7.34 13.10
N SER A 269 1.13 7.85 12.14
CA SER A 269 0.28 9.02 12.29
C SER A 269 -1.18 8.61 12.47
N VAL A 270 -1.93 9.34 13.31
CA VAL A 270 -3.31 9.03 13.68
C VAL A 270 -4.21 10.20 13.37
N SER A 271 -5.33 9.92 12.72
CA SER A 271 -6.48 10.83 12.57
C SER A 271 -7.70 10.25 13.26
N CYS A 272 -8.49 11.11 13.93
CA CYS A 272 -9.73 10.73 14.60
C CYS A 272 -10.99 11.20 13.85
N ASP A 273 -10.84 11.82 12.69
CA ASP A 273 -11.86 12.58 11.98
C ASP A 273 -11.88 12.36 10.46
N ASP A 274 -11.67 11.10 10.03
CA ASP A 274 -11.63 10.71 8.62
C ASP A 274 -10.48 11.40 7.83
N GLY A 275 -9.32 11.64 8.48
CA GLY A 275 -8.15 12.19 7.82
C GLY A 275 -8.18 13.70 7.58
N ARG A 276 -9.14 14.43 8.22
CA ARG A 276 -9.20 15.90 8.12
C ARG A 276 -8.06 16.55 8.91
N THR A 277 -7.75 15.98 10.08
CA THR A 277 -6.61 16.37 10.92
C THR A 277 -5.82 15.15 11.38
N TRP A 278 -4.51 15.34 11.62
CA TRP A 278 -3.61 14.30 12.09
C TRP A 278 -3.07 14.68 13.46
N VAL A 279 -3.69 14.14 14.50
CA VAL A 279 -3.55 14.59 15.89
C VAL A 279 -2.39 13.95 16.65
N SER A 280 -1.77 12.93 16.10
CA SER A 280 -0.64 12.24 16.73
C SER A 280 0.33 11.69 15.69
N HIS A 281 1.64 11.77 15.98
CA HIS A 281 2.72 11.23 15.16
C HIS A 281 3.70 10.51 16.08
N GLN A 282 3.69 9.18 16.05
CA GLN A 282 4.52 8.35 16.93
C GLN A 282 5.61 7.64 16.11
N THR A 283 6.85 8.01 16.33
CA THR A 283 7.99 7.32 15.70
C THR A 283 8.18 5.95 16.35
N TYR A 284 7.84 4.88 15.62
CA TYR A 284 8.05 3.50 16.05
C TYR A 284 9.45 2.98 15.71
N MET A 285 10.12 3.59 14.74
CA MET A 285 11.48 3.22 14.32
C MET A 285 12.28 4.46 13.94
N PRO A 286 13.24 4.89 14.77
CA PRO A 286 14.17 5.97 14.43
C PRO A 286 15.21 5.50 13.41
N GLY A 287 15.79 6.47 12.68
CA GLY A 287 16.78 6.23 11.65
C GLY A 287 16.15 5.73 10.34
N GLU A 288 16.93 5.04 9.52
CA GLU A 288 16.54 4.63 8.18
C GLU A 288 15.31 3.72 8.16
N VAL A 289 14.32 4.08 7.36
CA VAL A 289 13.10 3.31 7.06
C VAL A 289 12.68 3.61 5.63
N GLY A 290 12.67 2.60 4.78
CA GLY A 290 12.18 2.68 3.41
C GLY A 290 10.66 2.58 3.32
N TYR A 291 10.16 1.73 2.43
CA TYR A 291 8.73 1.49 2.23
C TYR A 291 8.06 0.94 3.48
N THR A 292 6.79 1.29 3.68
CA THR A 292 5.98 0.76 4.77
C THR A 292 4.63 0.28 4.26
N THR A 293 4.16 -0.84 4.79
CA THR A 293 2.76 -1.28 4.70
C THR A 293 2.28 -1.76 6.06
N ALA A 294 0.99 -1.64 6.34
CA ALA A 294 0.45 -1.93 7.66
C ALA A 294 -0.91 -2.61 7.58
N ALA A 295 -1.18 -3.49 8.54
CA ALA A 295 -2.48 -4.15 8.70
C ALA A 295 -2.81 -4.34 10.18
N VAL A 296 -4.10 -4.23 10.53
CA VAL A 296 -4.57 -4.56 11.87
C VAL A 296 -4.56 -6.08 12.02
N GLN A 297 -3.94 -6.56 13.09
CA GLN A 297 -3.84 -7.97 13.43
C GLN A 297 -5.12 -8.49 14.09
N SER A 298 -5.28 -9.80 14.20
CA SER A 298 -6.43 -10.43 14.83
C SER A 298 -6.56 -10.15 16.33
N ASP A 299 -5.47 -9.79 16.99
CA ASP A 299 -5.44 -9.36 18.40
C ASP A 299 -5.64 -7.86 18.60
N GLY A 300 -5.87 -7.12 17.50
CA GLY A 300 -6.10 -5.67 17.50
C GLY A 300 -4.82 -4.83 17.53
N ALA A 301 -3.64 -5.44 17.53
CA ALA A 301 -2.39 -4.71 17.34
C ALA A 301 -2.20 -4.29 15.88
N LEU A 302 -1.33 -3.32 15.61
CA LEU A 302 -0.93 -2.93 14.27
C LEU A 302 0.36 -3.66 13.90
N GLY A 303 0.33 -4.45 12.83
CA GLY A 303 1.51 -4.98 12.18
C GLY A 303 2.00 -4.04 11.11
N VAL A 304 3.29 -3.70 11.12
CA VAL A 304 3.93 -2.86 10.10
C VAL A 304 5.08 -3.64 9.47
N LEU A 305 5.01 -3.86 8.16
CA LEU A 305 6.10 -4.35 7.33
C LEU A 305 6.85 -3.14 6.77
N TRP A 306 8.19 -3.12 6.88
CA TRP A 306 9.00 -1.99 6.48
C TRP A 306 10.40 -2.40 6.03
N GLU A 307 11.12 -1.51 5.37
CA GLU A 307 12.41 -1.78 4.75
C GLU A 307 13.55 -1.07 5.49
N ARG A 308 14.59 -1.81 5.79
CA ARG A 308 15.95 -1.36 6.14
C ARG A 308 16.88 -2.56 6.07
N ASP A 309 17.87 -2.56 5.20
CA ASP A 309 18.75 -3.71 4.97
C ASP A 309 17.94 -5.03 4.79
N GLY A 310 16.90 -4.98 3.96
CA GLY A 310 15.90 -6.04 3.77
C GLY A 310 14.56 -5.73 4.42
N ILE A 311 13.69 -6.76 4.50
CA ILE A 311 12.33 -6.62 5.01
C ILE A 311 12.32 -6.85 6.53
N ARG A 312 11.66 -5.96 7.24
CA ARG A 312 11.48 -5.95 8.70
C ARG A 312 10.00 -5.94 9.06
N TYR A 313 9.70 -6.40 10.23
CA TYR A 313 8.35 -6.40 10.78
C TYR A 313 8.33 -5.87 12.20
N SER A 314 7.34 -5.02 12.52
CA SER A 314 7.09 -4.50 13.86
C SER A 314 5.64 -4.67 14.24
N THR A 315 5.38 -5.00 15.51
CA THR A 315 4.05 -5.00 16.10
C THR A 315 3.91 -3.81 17.04
N ILE A 316 2.87 -3.00 16.83
CA ILE A 316 2.58 -1.82 17.64
C ILE A 316 1.29 -2.09 18.42
N PRO A 317 1.34 -2.22 19.76
CA PRO A 317 0.14 -2.31 20.58
C PRO A 317 -0.74 -1.08 20.44
N MET A 318 -2.06 -1.24 20.27
CA MET A 318 -2.98 -0.14 19.98
C MET A 318 -3.81 0.32 21.20
N GLY A 319 -3.51 -0.18 22.41
CA GLY A 319 -4.26 0.16 23.63
C GLY A 319 -4.27 1.66 23.97
N TRP A 320 -3.24 2.39 23.57
CA TRP A 320 -3.12 3.84 23.76
C TRP A 320 -4.01 4.66 22.81
N LEU A 321 -4.55 4.08 21.75
CA LEU A 321 -5.31 4.80 20.74
C LEU A 321 -6.54 5.53 21.34
N ASN A 322 -7.16 4.95 22.39
CA ASN A 322 -8.29 5.56 23.07
C ASN A 322 -7.92 6.87 23.82
N SER A 323 -6.65 7.06 24.19
CA SER A 323 -6.20 8.34 24.80
C SER A 323 -6.00 9.44 23.76
N VAL A 324 -5.72 9.06 22.50
CA VAL A 324 -5.55 9.99 21.37
C VAL A 324 -6.89 10.29 20.70
N CYS A 325 -7.71 9.26 20.47
CA CYS A 325 -9.06 9.36 19.91
C CYS A 325 -10.08 8.86 20.95
N PRO A 326 -10.50 9.71 21.89
CA PRO A 326 -11.46 9.30 22.92
C PRO A 326 -12.76 8.84 22.28
N LEU A 327 -13.08 7.57 22.48
CA LEU A 327 -14.39 7.04 22.14
C LEU A 327 -15.31 7.41 23.30
N ALA A 328 -16.29 8.28 23.06
CA ALA A 328 -17.27 8.61 24.09
C ALA A 328 -17.87 7.33 24.69
N PRO A 329 -17.95 7.22 26.02
CA PRO A 329 -18.64 6.10 26.64
C PRO A 329 -20.07 6.04 26.07
N SER A 330 -20.52 4.87 25.70
CA SER A 330 -21.91 4.64 25.27
C SER A 330 -22.85 4.97 26.42
N GLY A 331 -23.35 6.20 26.49
CA GLY A 331 -24.35 6.69 27.44
C GLY A 331 -23.79 7.53 28.58
N ARG A 332 -23.71 8.83 28.39
CA ARG A 332 -24.12 9.98 29.28
C ARG A 332 -23.34 11.24 28.90
N PRO A 333 -23.96 12.40 28.74
CA PRO A 333 -23.23 13.66 28.57
C PRO A 333 -22.60 14.06 29.90
N THR A 334 -21.28 14.10 29.96
CA THR A 334 -20.56 14.75 31.06
C THR A 334 -19.76 15.91 30.50
N SER A 335 -20.14 17.12 30.89
CA SER A 335 -19.32 18.32 30.82
C SER A 335 -18.09 18.13 31.72
N GLY A 336 -16.92 17.97 31.14
CA GLY A 336 -15.64 17.82 31.83
C GLY A 336 -14.49 18.32 30.98
N LYS A 337 -13.79 19.31 31.53
CA LYS A 337 -12.61 19.98 30.99
C LYS A 337 -11.44 18.99 30.78
N PRO A 338 -10.64 19.08 29.71
CA PRO A 338 -9.53 18.14 29.48
C PRO A 338 -8.39 18.41 30.46
N THR A 339 -7.94 17.37 31.15
CA THR A 339 -6.69 17.36 31.89
C THR A 339 -5.56 16.81 30.99
N SER A 340 -4.52 17.61 30.81
CA SER A 340 -3.29 17.26 30.11
C SER A 340 -2.48 16.25 30.94
N GLY A 341 -2.34 15.05 30.42
CA GLY A 341 -1.45 14.03 30.96
C GLY A 341 -1.18 12.99 29.89
N THR A 342 -0.20 13.27 29.03
CA THR A 342 0.26 12.35 27.98
C THR A 342 1.32 11.41 28.54
N SER A 343 0.96 10.15 28.78
CA SER A 343 1.95 9.09 28.87
C SER A 343 2.35 8.65 27.46
N LEU A 344 3.63 8.66 27.16
CA LEU A 344 4.19 8.20 25.90
C LEU A 344 3.86 6.72 25.68
N PRO A 345 3.51 6.30 24.45
CA PRO A 345 3.31 4.90 24.13
C PRO A 345 4.63 4.12 24.21
N PRO A 346 4.60 2.82 24.53
CA PRO A 346 5.77 2.00 24.52
C PRO A 346 6.37 1.91 23.12
N THR A 347 7.70 1.97 23.05
CA THR A 347 8.47 1.75 21.82
C THR A 347 8.09 0.39 21.19
N ALA A 348 7.91 0.36 19.88
CA ALA A 348 7.66 -0.87 19.14
C ALA A 348 8.86 -1.81 19.30
N THR A 349 8.61 -3.06 19.68
CA THR A 349 9.65 -4.07 19.69
C THR A 349 9.77 -4.68 18.30
N PRO A 350 10.93 -4.63 17.64
CA PRO A 350 11.14 -5.32 16.38
C PRO A 350 11.00 -6.84 16.61
N SER A 351 10.01 -7.46 16.03
CA SER A 351 9.83 -8.91 16.12
C SER A 351 10.33 -9.56 14.82
N GLY A 352 11.57 -9.97 14.81
CA GLY A 352 12.16 -10.83 13.80
C GLY A 352 12.57 -10.14 12.48
N SER A 353 13.69 -10.58 11.96
CA SER A 353 14.18 -10.24 10.62
C SER A 353 13.64 -11.24 9.61
N LEU A 354 13.03 -10.77 8.54
CA LEU A 354 12.62 -11.61 7.39
C LEU A 354 13.80 -11.78 6.42
N HIS A 355 14.98 -12.19 6.92
CA HIS A 355 16.14 -12.39 6.07
C HIS A 355 15.89 -13.48 5.03
N GLY A 356 15.81 -13.08 3.76
CA GLY A 356 16.16 -13.90 2.64
C GLY A 356 17.58 -13.47 2.24
N GLY A 357 18.54 -14.38 2.38
CA GLY A 357 19.93 -14.04 2.13
C GLY A 357 20.19 -13.69 0.68
N ALA A 358 20.62 -12.48 0.45
CA ALA A 358 21.57 -12.06 -0.57
C ALA A 358 22.03 -10.67 -0.12
N SER A 359 23.13 -10.64 0.60
CA SER A 359 23.83 -9.41 0.99
C SER A 359 24.46 -8.80 -0.27
N SER A 360 23.96 -7.66 -0.66
CA SER A 360 24.77 -6.65 -1.35
C SER A 360 24.35 -5.28 -0.82
N ARG A 361 25.26 -4.59 -0.17
CA ARG A 361 25.07 -3.22 0.28
C ARG A 361 24.63 -2.34 -0.90
N PRO A 362 23.61 -1.52 -0.78
CA PRO A 362 23.38 -0.46 -1.74
C PRO A 362 24.44 0.62 -1.50
N THR A 363 25.37 0.76 -2.43
CA THR A 363 26.07 2.02 -2.62
C THR A 363 25.04 3.03 -3.11
N SER A 364 24.95 4.15 -2.42
CA SER A 364 24.18 5.32 -2.82
C SER A 364 24.51 5.69 -4.27
N LEU A 365 23.61 5.45 -5.20
CA LEU A 365 23.70 5.97 -6.56
C LEU A 365 23.14 7.39 -6.58
N PRO A 366 23.83 8.35 -7.18
CA PRO A 366 23.28 9.67 -7.43
C PRO A 366 22.14 9.54 -8.46
N HIS A 367 20.97 10.04 -8.14
CA HIS A 367 19.90 10.23 -9.11
C HIS A 367 20.34 11.29 -10.12
N THR A 368 20.70 10.88 -11.32
CA THR A 368 20.70 11.78 -12.47
C THR A 368 19.25 11.99 -12.90
N GLY A 369 18.83 13.26 -12.84
CA GLY A 369 17.58 13.69 -13.44
C GLY A 369 17.64 13.54 -14.95
N ASP A 370 16.53 13.16 -15.51
CA ASP A 370 15.82 13.72 -16.68
C ASP A 370 14.45 13.08 -16.78
#